data_7fe95c59083478ad19c4787e325d0e1b
#
_entry.id   7fe95c59083478ad19c4787e325d0e1b
#
_cell.length_a   1.000
_cell.length_b   1.000
_cell.length_c   1.000
_cell.angle_alpha   90.00
_cell.angle_beta   90.00
_cell.angle_gamma   90.00
#
_symmetry.space_group_name_H-M   'P 1'
#
loop_
_entity.id
_entity.type
_entity.pdbx_description
1 polymer ?
#
loop_
_entity_poly.entity_id
_entity_poly.type
_entity_poly.pdbx_seq_one_letter_code
_entity_poly.pdbx_strand_id
1 'polypeptide(L)'
;MAVCSFCHQQITGTDYRSYKSKKYHLPCFDELKVMANQKEKKIAMPSSSKEKELDSLSSYVCQLFQLSQMPKSLIRQAEKIQAEDGLTFQQIEKGLWWFYEIEGHAADPACPNLGIAPYAYEEFESFFNRLEKSCKHNEETDLKNEVIIVKPFPGAGKRMDMFTNMNDL
;
A
#
# COMPACT_ATOMS: atom_id res chain seq x y z
N MET A 1 -26.08 25.37 37.01
CA MET A 1 -24.82 25.85 36.41
C MET A 1 -24.54 25.03 35.17
N ALA A 2 -24.10 25.62 34.07
CA ALA A 2 -23.82 24.91 32.82
C ALA A 2 -22.33 24.59 32.70
N VAL A 3 -21.98 23.40 32.25
CA VAL A 3 -20.58 22.95 32.04
C VAL A 3 -20.32 22.79 30.55
N CYS A 4 -19.17 23.24 30.09
CA CYS A 4 -18.75 23.08 28.72
C CYS A 4 -18.42 21.60 28.39
N SER A 5 -19.03 21.05 27.38
CA SER A 5 -18.81 19.64 27.02
C SER A 5 -17.46 19.37 26.34
N PHE A 6 -16.64 20.40 26.06
CA PHE A 6 -15.32 20.27 25.49
C PHE A 6 -14.21 20.35 26.52
N CYS A 7 -14.15 21.42 27.27
CA CYS A 7 -13.09 21.64 28.28
C CYS A 7 -13.51 21.27 29.74
N HIS A 8 -14.75 20.86 29.95
CA HIS A 8 -15.34 20.47 31.22
C HIS A 8 -15.32 21.55 32.31
N GLN A 9 -15.09 22.83 31.93
CA GLN A 9 -15.14 23.97 32.88
C GLN A 9 -16.53 24.58 32.94
N GLN A 10 -16.83 25.27 34.02
CA GLN A 10 -18.10 25.98 34.19
C GLN A 10 -18.22 27.13 33.22
N ILE A 11 -19.39 27.26 32.60
CA ILE A 11 -19.73 28.39 31.75
C ILE A 11 -20.26 29.51 32.62
N THR A 12 -19.43 30.54 32.81
CA THR A 12 -19.79 31.77 33.52
C THR A 12 -20.11 32.85 32.53
N GLY A 13 -21.40 33.19 32.39
CA GLY A 13 -21.86 34.26 31.48
C GLY A 13 -22.76 33.77 30.35
N THR A 14 -23.03 34.67 29.39
CA THR A 14 -23.91 34.44 28.24
C THR A 14 -23.17 33.97 26.98
N ASP A 15 -21.83 33.93 27.02
CA ASP A 15 -20.97 33.64 25.86
C ASP A 15 -20.77 32.15 25.65
N TYR A 16 -21.87 31.46 25.34
CA TYR A 16 -21.84 30.04 24.99
C TYR A 16 -22.70 29.73 23.77
N ARG A 17 -22.38 28.65 23.09
CA ARG A 17 -23.21 28.07 22.04
C ARG A 17 -23.74 26.70 22.42
N SER A 18 -25.02 26.47 22.04
CA SER A 18 -25.66 25.16 22.20
C SER A 18 -25.61 24.41 20.88
N TYR A 19 -25.09 23.18 20.88
CA TYR A 19 -25.06 22.31 19.71
C TYR A 19 -25.35 20.88 20.14
N LYS A 20 -26.30 20.21 19.47
CA LYS A 20 -26.78 18.85 19.77
C LYS A 20 -27.08 18.64 21.29
N SER A 21 -27.82 19.58 21.87
CA SER A 21 -28.20 19.57 23.32
C SER A 21 -27.06 19.73 24.30
N LYS A 22 -25.86 20.05 23.86
CA LYS A 22 -24.67 20.31 24.67
C LYS A 22 -24.27 21.79 24.61
N LYS A 23 -23.66 22.29 25.67
CA LYS A 23 -23.22 23.70 25.78
C LYS A 23 -21.70 23.77 25.69
N TYR A 24 -21.19 24.80 24.97
CA TYR A 24 -19.77 24.99 24.69
C TYR A 24 -19.43 26.47 24.85
N HIS A 25 -18.25 26.81 25.37
CA HIS A 25 -17.71 28.17 25.25
C HIS A 25 -17.51 28.47 23.74
N LEU A 26 -17.59 29.76 23.37
CA LEU A 26 -17.36 30.15 21.95
C LEU A 26 -16.03 29.63 21.38
N PRO A 27 -14.86 29.82 22.06
CA PRO A 27 -13.60 29.31 21.55
C PRO A 27 -13.58 27.78 21.44
N CYS A 28 -14.13 27.07 22.41
CA CYS A 28 -14.21 25.60 22.40
C CYS A 28 -15.11 25.08 21.26
N PHE A 29 -16.13 25.83 20.88
CA PHE A 29 -17.01 25.49 19.77
C PHE A 29 -16.32 25.67 18.42
N ASP A 30 -15.50 26.71 18.28
CA ASP A 30 -14.73 26.95 17.06
C ASP A 30 -13.62 25.91 16.86
N GLU A 31 -12.93 25.52 17.93
CA GLU A 31 -11.98 24.39 17.89
C GLU A 31 -12.67 23.06 17.51
N LEU A 32 -13.87 22.81 18.03
CA LEU A 32 -14.65 21.62 17.70
C LEU A 32 -15.04 21.60 16.20
N LYS A 33 -15.36 22.77 15.62
CA LYS A 33 -15.59 22.91 14.17
C LYS A 33 -14.34 22.65 13.34
N VAL A 34 -13.18 23.15 13.77
CA VAL A 34 -11.91 22.91 13.09
C VAL A 34 -11.57 21.43 13.09
N MET A 35 -11.76 20.74 14.25
CA MET A 35 -11.55 19.30 14.35
C MET A 35 -12.56 18.49 13.52
N ALA A 36 -13.82 18.90 13.44
CA ALA A 36 -14.83 18.26 12.60
C ALA A 36 -14.49 18.41 11.12
N ASN A 37 -14.11 19.59 10.66
CA ASN A 37 -13.68 19.85 9.30
C ASN A 37 -12.39 19.10 8.93
N GLN A 38 -11.47 18.87 9.89
CA GLN A 38 -10.28 18.06 9.69
C GLN A 38 -10.61 16.56 9.60
N LYS A 39 -11.62 16.08 10.32
CA LYS A 39 -12.13 14.69 10.18
C LYS A 39 -12.84 14.48 8.86
N GLU A 40 -13.66 15.42 8.42
CA GLU A 40 -14.30 15.35 7.10
C GLU A 40 -13.29 15.42 5.96
N LYS A 41 -12.22 16.22 6.09
CA LYS A 41 -11.10 16.22 5.12
C LYS A 41 -10.31 14.91 5.11
N LYS A 42 -10.29 14.12 6.19
CA LYS A 42 -9.65 12.79 6.20
C LYS A 42 -10.53 11.68 5.60
N ILE A 43 -11.83 11.89 5.51
CA ILE A 43 -12.77 10.90 4.96
C ILE A 43 -13.09 11.19 3.48
N ALA A 44 -13.02 12.44 3.03
CA ALA A 44 -13.04 12.80 1.62
C ALA A 44 -11.60 12.76 1.08
N MET A 45 -11.14 11.61 0.60
CA MET A 45 -9.98 11.60 -0.30
C MET A 45 -10.32 12.52 -1.48
N PRO A 46 -9.49 13.54 -1.76
CA PRO A 46 -9.79 14.45 -2.85
C PRO A 46 -9.92 13.64 -4.14
N SER A 47 -10.96 13.92 -4.93
CA SER A 47 -11.20 13.31 -6.24
C SER A 47 -9.96 13.38 -7.16
N SER A 48 -9.11 14.38 -6.97
CA SER A 48 -7.81 14.51 -7.65
C SER A 48 -6.80 13.39 -7.33
N SER A 49 -6.92 12.69 -6.20
CA SER A 49 -6.02 11.56 -5.87
C SER A 49 -6.42 10.31 -6.65
N LYS A 50 -7.72 9.99 -6.69
CA LYS A 50 -8.22 8.81 -7.42
C LYS A 50 -8.00 8.92 -8.93
N GLU A 51 -8.16 10.11 -9.50
CA GLU A 51 -7.90 10.35 -10.92
C GLU A 51 -6.42 10.12 -11.24
N LYS A 52 -5.51 10.62 -10.42
CA LYS A 52 -4.06 10.40 -10.59
C LYS A 52 -3.67 8.92 -10.44
N GLU A 53 -4.27 8.21 -9.50
CA GLU A 53 -4.03 6.77 -9.33
C GLU A 53 -4.55 5.98 -10.55
N LEU A 54 -5.71 6.35 -11.09
CA LEU A 54 -6.25 5.74 -12.30
C LEU A 54 -5.40 6.06 -13.54
N ASP A 55 -4.89 7.29 -13.65
CA ASP A 55 -3.99 7.69 -14.73
C ASP A 55 -2.66 6.92 -14.66
N SER A 56 -2.10 6.72 -13.45
CA SER A 56 -0.91 5.89 -13.24
C SER A 56 -1.15 4.45 -13.66
N LEU A 57 -2.21 3.83 -13.16
CA LEU A 57 -2.61 2.46 -13.54
C LEU A 57 -2.83 2.35 -15.06
N SER A 58 -3.52 3.34 -15.66
CA SER A 58 -3.79 3.36 -17.11
C SER A 58 -2.48 3.40 -17.91
N SER A 59 -1.53 4.23 -17.50
CA SER A 59 -0.23 4.34 -18.14
C SER A 59 0.55 3.03 -18.06
N TYR A 60 0.57 2.41 -16.88
CA TYR A 60 1.25 1.13 -16.65
C TYR A 60 0.61 0.00 -17.48
N VAL A 61 -0.72 -0.12 -17.47
CA VAL A 61 -1.47 -1.14 -18.23
C VAL A 61 -1.25 -0.96 -19.73
N CYS A 62 -1.25 0.27 -20.23
CA CYS A 62 -0.97 0.55 -21.65
C CYS A 62 0.45 0.13 -22.04
N GLN A 63 1.43 0.38 -21.19
CA GLN A 63 2.81 -0.05 -21.43
C GLN A 63 2.95 -1.57 -21.37
N LEU A 64 2.36 -2.22 -20.37
CA LEU A 64 2.42 -3.67 -20.15
C LEU A 64 1.82 -4.47 -21.33
N PHE A 65 0.63 -4.07 -21.78
CA PHE A 65 -0.09 -4.75 -22.85
C PHE A 65 0.10 -4.11 -24.23
N GLN A 66 1.03 -3.16 -24.37
CA GLN A 66 1.33 -2.44 -25.62
C GLN A 66 0.09 -1.79 -26.26
N LEU A 67 -0.79 -1.22 -25.44
CA LEU A 67 -2.00 -0.57 -25.87
C LEU A 67 -1.76 0.94 -26.07
N SER A 68 -2.39 1.53 -27.07
CA SER A 68 -2.34 2.99 -27.29
C SER A 68 -3.17 3.77 -26.26
N GLN A 69 -4.22 3.14 -25.73
CA GLN A 69 -5.09 3.69 -24.69
C GLN A 69 -5.74 2.54 -23.92
N MET A 70 -5.97 2.74 -22.60
CA MET A 70 -6.66 1.77 -21.76
C MET A 70 -8.13 1.61 -22.19
N PRO A 71 -8.57 0.41 -22.58
CA PRO A 71 -9.96 0.16 -22.99
C PRO A 71 -10.94 0.38 -21.83
N LYS A 72 -12.15 0.84 -22.14
CA LYS A 72 -13.21 1.02 -21.13
C LYS A 72 -13.56 -0.27 -20.37
N SER A 73 -13.36 -1.43 -20.99
CA SER A 73 -13.54 -2.74 -20.33
C SER A 73 -12.58 -2.95 -19.19
N LEU A 74 -11.30 -2.58 -19.36
CA LEU A 74 -10.28 -2.67 -18.29
C LEU A 74 -10.51 -1.64 -17.19
N ILE A 75 -10.96 -0.43 -17.52
CA ILE A 75 -11.36 0.57 -16.52
C ILE A 75 -12.48 0.01 -15.63
N ARG A 76 -13.52 -0.55 -16.24
CA ARG A 76 -14.63 -1.18 -15.50
C ARG A 76 -14.16 -2.38 -14.67
N GLN A 77 -13.19 -3.14 -15.16
CA GLN A 77 -12.60 -4.25 -14.41
C GLN A 77 -11.83 -3.74 -13.19
N ALA A 78 -11.05 -2.66 -13.32
CA ALA A 78 -10.35 -2.04 -12.21
C ALA A 78 -11.33 -1.47 -11.17
N GLU A 79 -12.40 -0.81 -11.60
CA GLU A 79 -13.47 -0.32 -10.72
C GLU A 79 -14.19 -1.47 -10.00
N LYS A 80 -14.40 -2.59 -10.68
CA LYS A 80 -15.00 -3.79 -10.10
C LYS A 80 -14.10 -4.39 -9.02
N ILE A 81 -12.81 -4.55 -9.28
CA ILE A 81 -11.82 -5.01 -8.29
C ILE A 81 -11.79 -4.07 -7.08
N GLN A 82 -11.84 -2.76 -7.31
CA GLN A 82 -11.92 -1.79 -6.22
C GLN A 82 -13.19 -1.98 -5.36
N ALA A 83 -14.32 -2.28 -5.98
CA ALA A 83 -15.60 -2.43 -5.28
C ALA A 83 -15.73 -3.80 -4.56
N GLU A 84 -15.23 -4.89 -5.14
CA GLU A 84 -15.37 -6.25 -4.64
C GLU A 84 -14.24 -6.63 -3.67
N ASP A 85 -12.99 -6.31 -4.02
CA ASP A 85 -11.80 -6.70 -3.26
C ASP A 85 -11.28 -5.56 -2.35
N GLY A 86 -11.84 -4.34 -2.49
CA GLY A 86 -11.46 -3.18 -1.67
C GLY A 86 -10.09 -2.59 -2.01
N LEU A 87 -9.46 -3.00 -3.10
CA LEU A 87 -8.13 -2.53 -3.51
C LEU A 87 -8.20 -1.12 -4.13
N THR A 88 -7.22 -0.29 -3.84
CA THR A 88 -7.02 0.99 -4.55
C THR A 88 -6.42 0.75 -5.93
N PHE A 89 -6.52 1.72 -6.85
CA PHE A 89 -5.89 1.60 -8.17
C PHE A 89 -4.37 1.43 -8.07
N GLN A 90 -3.74 2.06 -7.09
CA GLN A 90 -2.31 1.88 -6.82
C GLN A 90 -1.96 0.46 -6.35
N GLN A 91 -2.84 -0.18 -5.57
CA GLN A 91 -2.64 -1.57 -5.14
C GLN A 91 -2.83 -2.55 -6.30
N ILE A 92 -3.79 -2.29 -7.19
CA ILE A 92 -3.96 -3.05 -8.44
C ILE A 92 -2.70 -2.95 -9.30
N GLU A 93 -2.14 -1.74 -9.48
CA GLU A 93 -0.90 -1.52 -10.22
C GLU A 93 0.27 -2.29 -9.62
N LYS A 94 0.43 -2.27 -8.28
CA LYS A 94 1.48 -3.02 -7.58
C LYS A 94 1.34 -4.54 -7.73
N GLY A 95 0.10 -5.06 -7.67
CA GLY A 95 -0.15 -6.48 -7.92
C GLY A 95 0.22 -6.91 -9.32
N LEU A 96 -0.16 -6.12 -10.33
CA LEU A 96 0.24 -6.38 -11.72
C LEU A 96 1.74 -6.29 -11.90
N TRP A 97 2.40 -5.27 -11.33
CA TRP A 97 3.85 -5.13 -11.38
C TRP A 97 4.56 -6.33 -10.76
N TRP A 98 4.08 -6.80 -9.61
CA TRP A 98 4.62 -8.00 -8.96
C TRP A 98 4.53 -9.22 -9.87
N PHE A 99 3.36 -9.49 -10.43
CA PHE A 99 3.10 -10.66 -11.25
C PHE A 99 3.93 -10.67 -12.56
N TYR A 100 3.95 -9.54 -13.27
CA TYR A 100 4.60 -9.49 -14.58
C TYR A 100 6.10 -9.20 -14.51
N GLU A 101 6.54 -8.29 -13.63
CA GLU A 101 7.94 -7.84 -13.60
C GLU A 101 8.79 -8.66 -12.60
N ILE A 102 8.24 -9.04 -11.45
CA ILE A 102 9.01 -9.76 -10.43
C ILE A 102 8.93 -11.28 -10.62
N GLU A 103 7.74 -11.82 -10.82
CA GLU A 103 7.56 -13.26 -11.08
C GLU A 103 7.87 -13.63 -12.54
N GLY A 104 7.95 -12.64 -13.46
CA GLY A 104 8.37 -12.84 -14.83
C GLY A 104 7.32 -13.49 -15.73
N HIS A 105 6.04 -13.35 -15.41
CA HIS A 105 4.97 -13.83 -16.27
C HIS A 105 4.85 -12.99 -17.55
N ALA A 106 4.56 -13.64 -18.68
CA ALA A 106 4.38 -12.95 -19.94
C ALA A 106 3.00 -12.28 -20.01
N ALA A 107 2.97 -11.00 -20.36
CA ALA A 107 1.73 -10.30 -20.67
C ALA A 107 1.27 -10.65 -22.09
N ASP A 108 -0.02 -10.99 -22.24
CA ASP A 108 -0.63 -11.22 -23.56
C ASP A 108 -1.36 -9.96 -24.04
N PRO A 109 -0.81 -9.25 -25.04
CA PRO A 109 -1.46 -8.06 -25.60
C PRO A 109 -2.81 -8.34 -26.25
N ALA A 110 -3.06 -9.58 -26.70
CA ALA A 110 -4.31 -9.97 -27.34
C ALA A 110 -5.44 -10.19 -26.32
N CYS A 111 -5.09 -10.49 -25.05
CA CYS A 111 -6.06 -10.76 -24.00
C CYS A 111 -5.70 -10.02 -22.69
N PRO A 112 -5.72 -8.67 -22.68
CA PRO A 112 -5.37 -7.91 -21.50
C PRO A 112 -6.41 -8.13 -20.38
N ASN A 113 -5.94 -8.49 -19.18
CA ASN A 113 -6.80 -8.81 -18.04
C ASN A 113 -6.17 -8.36 -16.73
N LEU A 114 -6.97 -7.72 -15.86
CA LEU A 114 -6.54 -7.26 -14.55
C LEU A 114 -6.93 -8.22 -13.41
N GLY A 115 -7.65 -9.30 -13.70
CA GLY A 115 -8.21 -10.20 -12.69
C GLY A 115 -7.20 -10.92 -11.81
N ILE A 116 -5.92 -10.95 -12.22
CA ILE A 116 -4.85 -11.51 -11.39
C ILE A 116 -4.39 -10.54 -10.28
N ALA A 117 -4.65 -9.24 -10.42
CA ALA A 117 -4.14 -8.22 -9.52
C ALA A 117 -4.45 -8.44 -8.03
N PRO A 118 -5.66 -8.86 -7.60
CA PRO A 118 -5.95 -9.12 -6.20
C PRO A 118 -5.07 -10.22 -5.61
N TYR A 119 -4.90 -11.33 -6.32
CA TYR A 119 -4.09 -12.47 -5.87
C TYR A 119 -2.61 -12.10 -5.80
N ALA A 120 -2.10 -11.47 -6.85
CA ALA A 120 -0.72 -11.04 -6.92
C ALA A 120 -0.40 -9.94 -5.88
N TYR A 121 -1.36 -9.08 -5.53
CA TYR A 121 -1.19 -8.09 -4.48
C TYR A 121 -1.11 -8.74 -3.09
N GLU A 122 -1.88 -9.77 -2.81
CA GLU A 122 -1.82 -10.52 -1.57
C GLU A 122 -0.44 -11.19 -1.39
N GLU A 123 0.12 -11.75 -2.46
CA GLU A 123 1.48 -12.33 -2.46
C GLU A 123 2.55 -11.27 -2.25
N PHE A 124 2.45 -10.15 -2.97
CA PHE A 124 3.29 -8.96 -2.80
C PHE A 124 3.30 -8.50 -1.34
N GLU A 125 2.13 -8.28 -0.74
CA GLU A 125 2.00 -7.83 0.65
C GLU A 125 2.59 -8.85 1.63
N SER A 126 2.32 -10.12 1.42
CA SER A 126 2.89 -11.22 2.22
C SER A 126 4.41 -11.28 2.15
N PHE A 127 5.00 -11.03 0.97
CA PHE A 127 6.44 -10.99 0.78
C PHE A 127 7.06 -9.80 1.53
N PHE A 128 6.53 -8.60 1.36
CA PHE A 128 7.06 -7.41 2.01
C PHE A 128 6.89 -7.45 3.53
N ASN A 129 5.78 -7.99 4.04
CA ASN A 129 5.59 -8.20 5.47
C ASN A 129 6.62 -9.17 6.06
N ARG A 130 7.00 -10.22 5.33
CA ARG A 130 8.07 -11.13 5.76
C ARG A 130 9.43 -10.45 5.73
N LEU A 131 9.70 -9.69 4.68
CA LEU A 131 10.94 -8.93 4.54
C LEU A 131 11.11 -7.91 5.67
N GLU A 132 10.06 -7.15 5.99
CA GLU A 132 10.06 -6.17 7.08
C GLU A 132 10.33 -6.84 8.44
N LYS A 133 9.67 -7.97 8.70
CA LYS A 133 9.94 -8.76 9.92
C LYS A 133 11.38 -9.25 10.00
N SER A 134 11.94 -9.70 8.88
CA SER A 134 13.33 -10.14 8.81
C SER A 134 14.31 -8.98 9.03
N CYS A 135 14.03 -7.82 8.45
CA CYS A 135 14.85 -6.61 8.66
C CYS A 135 14.82 -6.17 10.12
N LYS A 136 13.63 -6.10 10.73
CA LYS A 136 13.49 -5.77 12.17
C LYS A 136 14.23 -6.76 13.06
N HIS A 137 14.10 -8.07 12.78
CA HIS A 137 14.83 -9.09 13.52
C HIS A 137 16.34 -8.92 13.40
N ASN A 138 16.84 -8.61 12.18
CA ASN A 138 18.27 -8.38 11.96
C ASN A 138 18.77 -7.10 12.65
N GLU A 139 17.96 -6.06 12.74
CA GLU A 139 18.29 -4.83 13.46
C GLU A 139 18.33 -5.05 14.99
N GLU A 140 17.46 -5.92 15.52
CA GLU A 140 17.40 -6.27 16.94
C GLU A 140 18.50 -7.27 17.33
N THR A 141 19.02 -8.05 16.37
CA THR A 141 20.06 -9.04 16.61
C THR A 141 21.44 -8.40 16.58
N ASP A 142 22.16 -8.41 17.70
CA ASP A 142 23.56 -7.94 17.76
C ASP A 142 24.49 -8.94 17.05
N LEU A 143 24.65 -8.78 15.75
CA LEU A 143 25.44 -9.65 14.86
C LEU A 143 26.94 -9.71 15.25
N LYS A 144 27.41 -8.88 16.18
CA LYS A 144 28.81 -8.89 16.63
C LYS A 144 29.19 -10.13 17.44
N ASN A 145 28.21 -10.84 17.98
CA ASN A 145 28.40 -12.00 18.84
C ASN A 145 27.86 -13.33 18.27
N GLU A 146 27.19 -13.33 17.13
CA GLU A 146 26.72 -14.58 16.52
C GLU A 146 27.75 -15.14 15.53
N VAL A 147 28.37 -16.24 15.90
CA VAL A 147 29.16 -17.05 14.97
C VAL A 147 28.20 -17.88 14.11
N ILE A 148 27.93 -17.40 12.90
CA ILE A 148 27.12 -18.16 11.93
C ILE A 148 27.99 -19.33 11.43
N ILE A 149 27.76 -20.52 11.97
CA ILE A 149 28.35 -21.77 11.44
C ILE A 149 27.59 -22.13 10.16
N VAL A 150 28.08 -21.64 9.03
CA VAL A 150 27.58 -22.06 7.71
C VAL A 150 28.01 -23.52 7.51
N LYS A 151 27.10 -24.47 7.69
CA LYS A 151 27.33 -25.84 7.29
C LYS A 151 27.42 -25.89 5.76
N PRO A 152 28.51 -26.34 5.17
CA PRO A 152 28.62 -26.45 3.72
C PRO A 152 27.52 -27.39 3.22
N PHE A 153 26.87 -27.03 2.13
CA PHE A 153 25.84 -27.85 1.49
C PHE A 153 26.46 -29.22 1.16
N PRO A 154 25.83 -30.32 1.57
CA PRO A 154 26.31 -31.65 1.17
C PRO A 154 26.16 -31.80 -0.34
N GLY A 155 27.23 -31.59 -1.09
CA GLY A 155 27.27 -31.64 -2.55
C GLY A 155 28.10 -30.53 -3.22
N ALA A 156 28.53 -29.52 -2.50
CA ALA A 156 29.40 -28.46 -3.06
C ALA A 156 30.82 -28.96 -3.42
N GLY A 157 31.23 -30.13 -2.90
CA GLY A 157 32.58 -30.70 -3.15
C GLY A 157 32.80 -31.34 -4.50
N LYS A 158 31.78 -31.56 -5.33
CA LYS A 158 31.91 -32.23 -6.65
C LYS A 158 31.86 -31.34 -7.88
N ARG A 159 31.67 -30.02 -7.70
CA ARG A 159 31.57 -29.09 -8.85
C ARG A 159 32.83 -28.24 -9.11
N MET A 160 33.88 -28.42 -8.30
CA MET A 160 35.09 -27.60 -8.46
C MET A 160 36.17 -28.22 -9.38
N ASP A 161 36.01 -29.46 -9.79
CA ASP A 161 37.04 -30.14 -10.63
C ASP A 161 36.81 -29.93 -12.16
N MET A 162 35.82 -29.18 -12.58
CA MET A 162 35.47 -29.00 -14.00
C MET A 162 36.11 -27.78 -14.67
N PHE A 163 36.86 -26.96 -13.94
CA PHE A 163 37.48 -25.74 -14.49
C PHE A 163 39.01 -25.73 -14.51
N THR A 164 39.68 -26.81 -14.07
CA THR A 164 41.15 -26.88 -14.03
C THR A 164 41.81 -27.44 -15.27
N ASN A 165 41.05 -27.82 -16.32
CA ASN A 165 41.64 -28.44 -17.54
C ASN A 165 41.49 -27.58 -18.82
N MET A 166 41.44 -26.25 -18.72
CA MET A 166 41.40 -25.38 -19.91
C MET A 166 42.68 -24.56 -20.17
N ASN A 167 43.82 -24.91 -19.56
CA ASN A 167 45.11 -24.19 -19.80
C ASN A 167 46.21 -25.06 -20.42
N ASP A 168 45.90 -26.21 -20.97
CA ASP A 168 46.86 -27.00 -21.75
C ASP A 168 46.33 -27.30 -23.17
N LEU A 169 46.30 -26.25 -24.02
CA LEU A 169 46.37 -26.38 -25.51
C LEU A 169 46.83 -25.04 -26.07
#